data_71d5dfef00a723b7a0c6eb251547cf05
#
_entry.id   71d5dfef00a723b7a0c6eb251547cf05
#
_cell.length_a   1.000
_cell.length_b   1.000
_cell.length_c   1.000
_cell.angle_alpha   90.00
_cell.angle_beta   90.00
_cell.angle_gamma   90.00
#
_symmetry.space_group_name_H-M   'P 1'
#
loop_
_entity.id
_entity.type
_entity.pdbx_description
1 polymer ?
#
loop_
_entity_poly.entity_id
_entity_poly.type
_entity_poly.pdbx_seq_one_letter_code
_entity_poly.pdbx_strand_id
1 'polypeptide(L)'
;IADAVSQFLMRFWKTIVIILVIVAVAIIGVFTYSEIRAARENESARALEELQDDYESWQSAEEEEQDSLEETVRSQVEDIVDEYSGMYAASRALMIRAEISWQNEQWGEAASDYERVADNYRDSHLGPVALFNAAAAQDAAEKPESAVGLLDTFVERYGDGEPTPELTRALFARGRLYEQLEDFDSAEESYNRLVDNHSESSWTNLARNRIIALKTRGVISE
;
A
#
# COMPACT_ATOMS: atom_id res chain seq x y z
N ILE A 1 -29.59 -11.90 -53.73
CA ILE A 1 -28.83 -11.56 -52.53
C ILE A 1 -27.66 -10.64 -52.90
N ALA A 2 -26.88 -10.93 -53.94
CA ALA A 2 -25.73 -10.12 -54.37
C ALA A 2 -26.15 -8.68 -54.77
N ASP A 3 -27.25 -8.51 -55.46
CA ASP A 3 -27.76 -7.17 -55.90
C ASP A 3 -28.19 -6.33 -54.72
N ALA A 4 -28.81 -6.91 -53.70
CA ALA A 4 -29.24 -6.18 -52.51
C ALA A 4 -28.03 -5.70 -51.68
N VAL A 5 -26.96 -6.51 -51.57
CA VAL A 5 -25.72 -6.14 -50.88
C VAL A 5 -25.00 -5.01 -51.64
N SER A 6 -24.93 -5.09 -52.97
CA SER A 6 -24.29 -4.04 -53.78
C SER A 6 -25.01 -2.70 -53.70
N GLN A 7 -26.36 -2.69 -53.71
CA GLN A 7 -27.17 -1.48 -53.56
C GLN A 7 -27.02 -0.88 -52.14
N PHE A 8 -26.96 -1.71 -51.11
CA PHE A 8 -26.68 -1.28 -49.70
C PHE A 8 -25.30 -0.62 -49.61
N LEU A 9 -24.25 -1.26 -50.11
CA LEU A 9 -22.91 -0.73 -50.14
C LEU A 9 -22.80 0.60 -50.89
N MET A 10 -23.42 0.71 -52.07
CA MET A 10 -23.43 1.94 -52.83
C MET A 10 -24.20 3.08 -52.15
N ARG A 11 -25.22 2.77 -51.37
CA ARG A 11 -26.00 3.76 -50.62
C ARG A 11 -25.29 4.27 -49.40
N PHE A 12 -24.56 3.40 -48.67
CA PHE A 12 -23.99 3.72 -47.36
C PHE A 12 -22.42 3.76 -47.41
N TRP A 13 -21.79 3.71 -48.56
CA TRP A 13 -20.36 3.66 -48.68
C TRP A 13 -19.63 4.81 -47.92
N LYS A 14 -20.15 6.03 -48.00
CA LYS A 14 -19.59 7.20 -47.26
C LYS A 14 -19.62 6.99 -45.74
N THR A 15 -20.75 6.48 -45.24
CA THR A 15 -20.92 6.19 -43.84
C THR A 15 -19.97 5.04 -43.39
N ILE A 16 -19.84 4.02 -44.20
CA ILE A 16 -18.92 2.89 -43.97
C ILE A 16 -17.47 3.38 -43.94
N VAL A 17 -17.07 4.23 -44.88
CA VAL A 17 -15.72 4.82 -44.90
C VAL A 17 -15.47 5.67 -43.68
N ILE A 18 -16.44 6.51 -43.25
CA ILE A 18 -16.31 7.33 -42.05
C ILE A 18 -16.12 6.43 -40.81
N ILE A 19 -16.92 5.39 -40.67
CA ILE A 19 -16.79 4.44 -39.54
C ILE A 19 -15.42 3.76 -39.57
N LEU A 20 -14.95 3.32 -40.71
CA LEU A 20 -13.62 2.71 -40.84
C LEU A 20 -12.48 3.66 -40.47
N VAL A 21 -12.59 4.94 -40.86
CA VAL A 21 -11.62 5.97 -40.47
C VAL A 21 -11.64 6.18 -38.96
N ILE A 22 -12.82 6.28 -38.34
CA ILE A 22 -12.95 6.44 -36.87
C ILE A 22 -12.33 5.24 -36.14
N VAL A 23 -12.60 4.03 -36.59
CA VAL A 23 -12.03 2.79 -36.03
C VAL A 23 -10.51 2.77 -36.19
N ALA A 24 -9.99 3.15 -37.36
CA ALA A 24 -8.55 3.21 -37.59
C ALA A 24 -7.86 4.22 -36.67
N VAL A 25 -8.45 5.43 -36.52
CA VAL A 25 -7.93 6.45 -35.58
C VAL A 25 -7.97 5.95 -34.14
N ALA A 26 -9.04 5.28 -33.72
CA ALA A 26 -9.14 4.69 -32.39
C ALA A 26 -8.07 3.62 -32.14
N ILE A 27 -7.83 2.73 -33.11
CA ILE A 27 -6.76 1.70 -33.02
C ILE A 27 -5.38 2.34 -32.91
N ILE A 28 -5.08 3.34 -33.75
CA ILE A 28 -3.81 4.08 -33.69
C ILE A 28 -3.67 4.76 -32.33
N GLY A 29 -4.72 5.40 -31.83
CA GLY A 29 -4.72 6.05 -30.51
C GLY A 29 -4.43 5.08 -29.38
N VAL A 30 -5.08 3.92 -29.36
CA VAL A 30 -4.84 2.86 -28.35
C VAL A 30 -3.41 2.33 -28.46
N PHE A 31 -2.91 2.08 -29.68
CA PHE A 31 -1.55 1.59 -29.89
C PHE A 31 -0.51 2.60 -29.41
N THR A 32 -0.63 3.87 -29.81
CA THR A 32 0.28 4.94 -29.38
C THR A 32 0.25 5.12 -27.86
N TYR A 33 -0.94 5.09 -27.26
CA TYR A 33 -1.10 5.16 -25.80
C TYR A 33 -0.40 3.99 -25.10
N SER A 34 -0.54 2.77 -25.60
CA SER A 34 0.11 1.58 -25.02
C SER A 34 1.65 1.65 -25.12
N GLU A 35 2.18 2.16 -26.23
CA GLU A 35 3.62 2.35 -26.41
C GLU A 35 4.19 3.40 -25.43
N ILE A 36 3.50 4.54 -25.30
CA ILE A 36 3.91 5.60 -24.36
C ILE A 36 3.87 5.08 -22.92
N ARG A 37 2.81 4.35 -22.57
CA ARG A 37 2.68 3.76 -21.22
C ARG A 37 3.79 2.74 -20.93
N ALA A 38 4.08 1.84 -21.88
CA ALA A 38 5.15 0.86 -21.73
C ALA A 38 6.53 1.52 -21.63
N ALA A 39 6.79 2.60 -22.38
CA ALA A 39 8.02 3.36 -22.25
C ALA A 39 8.16 3.97 -20.86
N ARG A 40 7.10 4.61 -20.33
CA ARG A 40 7.10 5.18 -18.97
C ARG A 40 7.24 4.11 -17.88
N GLU A 41 6.64 2.94 -18.05
CA GLU A 41 6.80 1.81 -17.11
C GLU A 41 8.27 1.36 -17.08
N ASN A 42 8.94 1.26 -18.24
CA ASN A 42 10.36 0.90 -18.30
C ASN A 42 11.28 1.99 -17.71
N GLU A 43 10.99 3.27 -17.95
CA GLU A 43 11.75 4.38 -17.37
C GLU A 43 11.59 4.42 -15.85
N SER A 44 10.37 4.29 -15.33
CA SER A 44 10.11 4.26 -13.90
C SER A 44 10.75 3.05 -13.20
N ALA A 45 10.82 1.90 -13.88
CA ALA A 45 11.49 0.72 -13.36
C ALA A 45 13.00 0.92 -13.23
N ARG A 46 13.64 1.58 -14.22
CA ARG A 46 15.07 1.91 -14.15
C ARG A 46 15.38 2.93 -13.05
N ALA A 47 14.56 3.97 -12.93
CA ALA A 47 14.72 4.96 -11.87
C ALA A 47 14.58 4.30 -10.48
N LEU A 48 13.65 3.35 -10.34
CA LEU A 48 13.50 2.58 -9.10
C LEU A 48 14.71 1.66 -8.84
N GLU A 49 15.27 1.03 -9.86
CA GLU A 49 16.49 0.18 -9.73
C GLU A 49 17.67 1.02 -9.23
N GLU A 50 17.91 2.19 -9.82
CA GLU A 50 18.96 3.14 -9.39
C GLU A 50 18.73 3.58 -7.93
N LEU A 51 17.50 3.94 -7.57
CA LEU A 51 17.15 4.29 -6.19
C LEU A 51 17.42 3.13 -5.22
N GLN A 52 17.13 1.88 -5.62
CA GLN A 52 17.37 0.71 -4.77
C GLN A 52 18.86 0.46 -4.56
N ASP A 53 19.70 0.63 -5.59
CA ASP A 53 21.15 0.49 -5.51
C ASP A 53 21.74 1.55 -4.55
N ASP A 54 21.27 2.80 -4.63
CA ASP A 54 21.71 3.88 -3.74
C ASP A 54 21.19 3.68 -2.31
N TYR A 55 19.99 3.14 -2.14
CA TYR A 55 19.45 2.77 -0.83
C TYR A 55 20.26 1.62 -0.18
N GLU A 56 20.64 0.59 -0.94
CA GLU A 56 21.52 -0.48 -0.45
C GLU A 56 22.90 0.06 -0.07
N SER A 57 23.42 1.02 -0.84
CA SER A 57 24.66 1.72 -0.54
C SER A 57 24.55 2.50 0.77
N TRP A 58 23.45 3.23 0.98
CA TRP A 58 23.15 3.93 2.23
C TRP A 58 23.08 2.98 3.44
N GLN A 59 22.42 1.81 3.29
CA GLN A 59 22.30 0.83 4.37
C GLN A 59 23.65 0.24 4.79
N SER A 60 24.61 0.17 3.88
CA SER A 60 25.93 -0.42 4.10
C SER A 60 27.04 0.61 4.36
N ALA A 61 26.73 1.90 4.25
CA ALA A 61 27.68 3.00 4.40
C ALA A 61 28.18 3.15 5.85
N GLU A 62 29.39 3.65 5.99
CA GLU A 62 29.88 4.13 7.27
C GLU A 62 29.24 5.48 7.64
N GLU A 63 29.17 5.81 8.93
CA GLU A 63 28.44 6.98 9.47
C GLU A 63 28.85 8.30 8.77
N GLU A 64 30.10 8.45 8.35
CA GLU A 64 30.62 9.66 7.69
C GLU A 64 30.02 9.88 6.28
N GLU A 65 29.60 8.81 5.58
CA GLU A 65 29.07 8.87 4.22
C GLU A 65 27.53 8.80 4.20
N GLN A 66 26.92 8.33 5.29
CA GLN A 66 25.51 8.02 5.38
C GLN A 66 24.61 9.22 5.13
N ASP A 67 24.95 10.41 5.69
CA ASP A 67 24.17 11.63 5.51
C ASP A 67 24.10 12.06 4.03
N SER A 68 25.22 11.98 3.30
CA SER A 68 25.27 12.36 1.88
C SER A 68 24.49 11.39 0.98
N LEU A 69 24.54 10.10 1.30
CA LEU A 69 23.78 9.08 0.58
C LEU A 69 22.28 9.21 0.87
N GLU A 70 21.91 9.52 2.12
CA GLU A 70 20.52 9.78 2.48
C GLU A 70 19.93 10.96 1.69
N GLU A 71 20.66 12.06 1.58
CA GLU A 71 20.23 13.22 0.79
C GLU A 71 20.00 12.83 -0.68
N THR A 72 20.91 12.03 -1.26
CA THR A 72 20.79 11.52 -2.62
C THR A 72 19.54 10.66 -2.78
N VAL A 73 19.34 9.67 -1.91
CA VAL A 73 18.17 8.77 -1.95
C VAL A 73 16.87 9.56 -1.78
N ARG A 74 16.80 10.50 -0.84
CA ARG A 74 15.61 11.34 -0.63
C ARG A 74 15.27 12.20 -1.85
N SER A 75 16.28 12.77 -2.52
CA SER A 75 16.08 13.53 -3.76
C SER A 75 15.55 12.66 -4.89
N GLN A 76 16.11 11.46 -5.09
CA GLN A 76 15.62 10.52 -6.10
C GLN A 76 14.19 10.06 -5.81
N VAL A 77 13.83 9.87 -4.53
CA VAL A 77 12.44 9.56 -4.15
C VAL A 77 11.49 10.68 -4.58
N GLU A 78 11.84 11.94 -4.37
CA GLU A 78 11.02 13.08 -4.78
C GLU A 78 10.83 13.09 -6.31
N ASP A 79 11.91 12.94 -7.07
CA ASP A 79 11.86 12.89 -8.53
C ASP A 79 10.96 11.74 -9.03
N ILE A 80 11.11 10.53 -8.47
CA ILE A 80 10.30 9.36 -8.85
C ILE A 80 8.82 9.56 -8.49
N VAL A 81 8.52 10.12 -7.33
CA VAL A 81 7.15 10.36 -6.88
C VAL A 81 6.46 11.41 -7.74
N ASP A 82 7.17 12.45 -8.14
CA ASP A 82 6.64 13.53 -8.97
C ASP A 82 6.45 13.09 -10.42
N GLU A 83 7.45 12.42 -11.00
CA GLU A 83 7.41 12.02 -12.40
C GLU A 83 6.54 10.80 -12.67
N TYR A 84 6.57 9.80 -11.78
CA TYR A 84 5.89 8.52 -11.96
C TYR A 84 4.72 8.30 -11.01
N SER A 85 4.03 9.38 -10.62
CA SER A 85 2.84 9.32 -9.76
C SER A 85 1.83 8.28 -10.27
N GLY A 86 1.31 7.44 -9.37
CA GLY A 86 0.37 6.37 -9.68
C GLY A 86 1.02 5.09 -10.23
N MET A 87 2.34 5.05 -10.44
CA MET A 87 3.07 3.85 -10.83
C MET A 87 3.65 3.12 -9.61
N TYR A 88 3.98 1.84 -9.79
CA TYR A 88 4.61 1.03 -8.75
C TYR A 88 5.91 1.65 -8.22
N ALA A 89 6.73 2.23 -9.10
CA ALA A 89 7.99 2.87 -8.73
C ALA A 89 7.79 3.96 -7.67
N ALA A 90 6.79 4.83 -7.82
CA ALA A 90 6.50 5.89 -6.86
C ALA A 90 6.03 5.33 -5.50
N SER A 91 5.22 4.25 -5.50
CA SER A 91 4.83 3.61 -4.25
C SER A 91 6.01 2.96 -3.53
N ARG A 92 6.91 2.31 -4.25
CA ARG A 92 8.11 1.70 -3.67
C ARG A 92 9.13 2.74 -3.21
N ALA A 93 9.29 3.84 -3.95
CA ALA A 93 10.13 4.97 -3.56
C ALA A 93 9.68 5.58 -2.22
N LEU A 94 8.37 5.81 -2.04
CA LEU A 94 7.80 6.25 -0.76
C LEU A 94 8.08 5.26 0.37
N MET A 95 7.96 3.95 0.12
CA MET A 95 8.30 2.92 1.11
C MET A 95 9.77 3.01 1.54
N ILE A 96 10.69 3.21 0.60
CA ILE A 96 12.14 3.36 0.88
C ILE A 96 12.36 4.59 1.78
N ARG A 97 11.78 5.75 1.44
CA ARG A 97 11.93 6.94 2.28
C ARG A 97 11.33 6.77 3.66
N ALA A 98 10.19 6.10 3.77
CA ALA A 98 9.60 5.76 5.05
C ALA A 98 10.50 4.82 5.88
N GLU A 99 11.16 3.85 5.24
CA GLU A 99 12.11 2.94 5.88
C GLU A 99 13.35 3.70 6.41
N ILE A 100 13.87 4.70 5.66
CA ILE A 100 14.96 5.58 6.13
C ILE A 100 14.48 6.42 7.32
N SER A 101 13.32 7.07 7.22
CA SER A 101 12.76 7.85 8.30
C SER A 101 12.50 7.01 9.55
N TRP A 102 12.09 5.74 9.38
CA TRP A 102 11.95 4.78 10.47
C TRP A 102 13.29 4.48 11.17
N GLN A 103 14.35 4.23 10.41
CA GLN A 103 15.69 3.95 10.97
C GLN A 103 16.27 5.16 11.71
N ASN A 104 15.93 6.37 11.26
CA ASN A 104 16.33 7.62 11.88
C ASN A 104 15.40 8.07 13.02
N GLU A 105 14.47 7.22 13.47
CA GLU A 105 13.48 7.52 14.51
C GLU A 105 12.58 8.73 14.17
N GLN A 106 12.48 9.09 12.89
CA GLN A 106 11.61 10.15 12.39
C GLN A 106 10.19 9.60 12.16
N TRP A 107 9.57 9.11 13.23
CA TRP A 107 8.32 8.35 13.18
C TRP A 107 7.17 9.06 12.45
N GLY A 108 7.08 10.37 12.60
CA GLY A 108 6.05 11.18 11.95
C GLY A 108 6.21 11.23 10.43
N GLU A 109 7.43 11.33 9.92
CA GLU A 109 7.73 11.29 8.48
C GLU A 109 7.49 9.90 7.93
N ALA A 110 7.97 8.87 8.62
CA ALA A 110 7.73 7.48 8.25
C ALA A 110 6.22 7.19 8.13
N ALA A 111 5.43 7.57 9.14
CA ALA A 111 3.98 7.40 9.12
C ALA A 111 3.34 8.11 7.92
N SER A 112 3.74 9.36 7.63
CA SER A 112 3.21 10.15 6.52
C SER A 112 3.43 9.48 5.16
N ASP A 113 4.63 8.95 4.90
CA ASP A 113 4.92 8.29 3.64
C ASP A 113 4.21 6.93 3.51
N TYR A 114 4.13 6.16 4.60
CA TYR A 114 3.35 4.92 4.61
C TYR A 114 1.85 5.20 4.39
N GLU A 115 1.27 6.23 5.00
CA GLU A 115 -0.12 6.64 4.78
C GLU A 115 -0.35 7.04 3.31
N ARG A 116 0.58 7.79 2.70
CA ARG A 116 0.52 8.13 1.26
C ARG A 116 0.47 6.89 0.37
N VAL A 117 1.25 5.86 0.69
CA VAL A 117 1.20 4.59 -0.04
C VAL A 117 -0.13 3.88 0.20
N ALA A 118 -0.59 3.78 1.44
CA ALA A 118 -1.82 3.12 1.82
C ALA A 118 -3.07 3.75 1.17
N ASP A 119 -3.06 5.06 0.93
CA ASP A 119 -4.20 5.77 0.35
C ASP A 119 -4.15 5.84 -1.18
N ASN A 120 -2.99 6.14 -1.75
CA ASN A 120 -2.87 6.34 -3.20
C ASN A 120 -2.67 5.02 -3.97
N TYR A 121 -2.21 3.96 -3.30
CA TYR A 121 -1.89 2.65 -3.90
C TYR A 121 -2.57 1.50 -3.15
N ARG A 122 -3.77 1.76 -2.62
CA ARG A 122 -4.53 0.79 -1.78
C ARG A 122 -4.75 -0.58 -2.41
N ASP A 123 -4.91 -0.61 -3.75
CA ASP A 123 -5.17 -1.84 -4.50
C ASP A 123 -3.90 -2.60 -4.86
N SER A 124 -2.73 -2.05 -4.53
CA SER A 124 -1.45 -2.74 -4.67
C SER A 124 -1.18 -3.66 -3.47
N HIS A 125 -0.29 -4.64 -3.66
CA HIS A 125 0.18 -5.48 -2.54
C HIS A 125 0.91 -4.69 -1.44
N LEU A 126 1.38 -3.47 -1.74
CA LEU A 126 2.02 -2.59 -0.76
C LEU A 126 1.00 -1.87 0.14
N GLY A 127 -0.26 -1.71 -0.29
CA GLY A 127 -1.28 -1.00 0.46
C GLY A 127 -1.48 -1.51 1.89
N PRO A 128 -1.78 -2.80 2.11
CA PRO A 128 -1.90 -3.34 3.46
C PRO A 128 -0.61 -3.26 4.27
N VAL A 129 0.54 -3.52 3.67
CA VAL A 129 1.85 -3.41 4.35
C VAL A 129 2.09 -1.97 4.81
N ALA A 130 1.86 -1.00 3.94
CA ALA A 130 2.05 0.41 4.23
C ALA A 130 1.10 0.89 5.35
N LEU A 131 -0.19 0.51 5.29
CA LEU A 131 -1.15 0.91 6.32
C LEU A 131 -0.79 0.35 7.70
N PHE A 132 -0.34 -0.90 7.76
CA PHE A 132 0.15 -1.50 8.99
C PHE A 132 1.41 -0.79 9.51
N ASN A 133 2.37 -0.48 8.62
CA ASN A 133 3.60 0.21 9.00
C ASN A 133 3.34 1.66 9.42
N ALA A 134 2.36 2.35 8.81
CA ALA A 134 1.92 3.66 9.27
C ALA A 134 1.41 3.62 10.72
N ALA A 135 0.58 2.63 11.05
CA ALA A 135 0.11 2.44 12.42
C ALA A 135 1.26 2.13 13.39
N ALA A 136 2.22 1.30 12.96
CA ALA A 136 3.40 1.01 13.78
C ALA A 136 4.28 2.25 14.01
N ALA A 137 4.41 3.13 13.02
CA ALA A 137 5.13 4.38 13.16
C ALA A 137 4.43 5.38 14.10
N GLN A 138 3.09 5.46 14.06
CA GLN A 138 2.34 6.26 15.03
C GLN A 138 2.44 5.71 16.47
N ASP A 139 2.47 4.38 16.62
CA ASP A 139 2.71 3.74 17.93
C ASP A 139 4.12 4.05 18.45
N ALA A 140 5.15 3.95 17.60
CA ALA A 140 6.53 4.34 17.96
C ALA A 140 6.67 5.84 18.30
N ALA A 141 5.82 6.68 17.70
CA ALA A 141 5.72 8.11 18.00
C ALA A 141 4.95 8.40 19.30
N GLU A 142 4.60 7.38 20.08
CA GLU A 142 3.77 7.48 21.30
C GLU A 142 2.39 8.13 21.07
N LYS A 143 1.77 7.84 19.92
CA LYS A 143 0.44 8.32 19.52
C LYS A 143 -0.54 7.14 19.34
N PRO A 144 -0.92 6.45 20.43
CA PRO A 144 -1.71 5.23 20.37
C PRO A 144 -3.09 5.44 19.76
N GLU A 145 -3.73 6.60 19.93
CA GLU A 145 -5.03 6.90 19.32
C GLU A 145 -4.93 6.97 17.79
N SER A 146 -3.86 7.61 17.28
CA SER A 146 -3.62 7.66 15.83
C SER A 146 -3.32 6.27 15.26
N ALA A 147 -2.51 5.49 15.97
CA ALA A 147 -2.17 4.13 15.60
C ALA A 147 -3.40 3.22 15.55
N VAL A 148 -4.28 3.30 16.54
CA VAL A 148 -5.56 2.58 16.57
C VAL A 148 -6.44 2.97 15.38
N GLY A 149 -6.59 4.27 15.08
CA GLY A 149 -7.39 4.73 13.95
C GLY A 149 -6.92 4.17 12.60
N LEU A 150 -5.60 4.03 12.41
CA LEU A 150 -5.04 3.39 11.21
C LEU A 150 -5.30 1.88 11.19
N LEU A 151 -5.23 1.20 12.34
CA LEU A 151 -5.57 -0.22 12.44
C LEU A 151 -7.07 -0.50 12.27
N ASP A 152 -7.94 0.40 12.73
CA ASP A 152 -9.38 0.34 12.45
C ASP A 152 -9.63 0.43 10.94
N THR A 153 -8.98 1.39 10.29
CA THR A 153 -9.00 1.54 8.82
C THR A 153 -8.45 0.29 8.13
N PHE A 154 -7.41 -0.34 8.67
CA PHE A 154 -6.87 -1.59 8.15
C PHE A 154 -7.90 -2.71 8.19
N VAL A 155 -8.55 -2.88 9.35
CA VAL A 155 -9.55 -3.93 9.55
C VAL A 155 -10.79 -3.70 8.69
N GLU A 156 -11.21 -2.45 8.49
CA GLU A 156 -12.29 -2.09 7.58
C GLU A 156 -11.97 -2.41 6.12
N ARG A 157 -10.76 -2.07 5.66
CA ARG A 157 -10.36 -2.24 4.24
C ARG A 157 -10.03 -3.70 3.89
N TYR A 158 -9.38 -4.42 4.79
CA TYR A 158 -8.75 -5.73 4.51
C TYR A 158 -9.23 -6.87 5.41
N GLY A 159 -10.13 -6.59 6.35
CA GLY A 159 -10.55 -7.56 7.35
C GLY A 159 -11.47 -8.67 6.87
N ASP A 160 -12.18 -8.47 5.76
CA ASP A 160 -13.13 -9.43 5.19
C ASP A 160 -12.53 -10.21 4.00
N GLY A 161 -11.26 -9.96 3.66
CA GLY A 161 -10.54 -10.66 2.59
C GLY A 161 -9.94 -12.00 3.03
N GLU A 162 -9.13 -12.59 2.13
CA GLU A 162 -8.31 -13.73 2.50
C GLU A 162 -7.33 -13.34 3.62
N PRO A 163 -7.10 -14.23 4.61
CA PRO A 163 -6.20 -13.95 5.72
C PRO A 163 -4.78 -13.66 5.21
N THR A 164 -4.29 -12.46 5.46
CA THR A 164 -2.89 -12.09 5.20
C THR A 164 -2.09 -12.09 6.50
N PRO A 165 -0.76 -12.25 6.46
CA PRO A 165 0.07 -12.10 7.64
C PRO A 165 -0.12 -10.75 8.32
N GLU A 166 -0.33 -9.69 7.53
CA GLU A 166 -0.57 -8.33 8.02
C GLU A 166 -1.88 -8.22 8.80
N LEU A 167 -2.96 -8.89 8.35
CA LEU A 167 -4.24 -8.85 9.03
C LEU A 167 -4.14 -9.42 10.46
N THR A 168 -3.49 -10.56 10.62
CA THR A 168 -3.35 -11.18 11.96
C THR A 168 -2.45 -10.36 12.88
N ARG A 169 -1.42 -9.71 12.35
CA ARG A 169 -0.57 -8.76 13.08
C ARG A 169 -1.36 -7.50 13.45
N ALA A 170 -2.13 -6.95 12.52
CA ALA A 170 -2.94 -5.75 12.73
C ALA A 170 -4.00 -5.96 13.82
N LEU A 171 -4.71 -7.10 13.80
CA LEU A 171 -5.68 -7.45 14.83
C LEU A 171 -5.03 -7.57 16.22
N PHE A 172 -3.85 -8.18 16.31
CA PHE A 172 -3.14 -8.27 17.58
C PHE A 172 -2.64 -6.91 18.07
N ALA A 173 -2.03 -6.10 17.18
CA ALA A 173 -1.56 -4.76 17.50
C ALA A 173 -2.71 -3.84 17.93
N ARG A 174 -3.86 -3.93 17.23
CA ARG A 174 -5.08 -3.22 17.56
C ARG A 174 -5.55 -3.54 18.99
N GLY A 175 -5.64 -4.83 19.33
CA GLY A 175 -6.02 -5.26 20.68
C GLY A 175 -5.06 -4.73 21.75
N ARG A 176 -3.74 -4.77 21.49
CA ARG A 176 -2.72 -4.24 22.41
C ARG A 176 -2.84 -2.72 22.61
N LEU A 177 -3.10 -1.98 21.55
CA LEU A 177 -3.26 -0.52 21.64
C LEU A 177 -4.56 -0.14 22.36
N TYR A 178 -5.65 -0.86 22.14
CA TYR A 178 -6.88 -0.65 22.91
C TYR A 178 -6.68 -0.97 24.41
N GLU A 179 -5.87 -1.99 24.75
CA GLU A 179 -5.49 -2.20 26.16
C GLU A 179 -4.69 -1.02 26.74
N GLN A 180 -3.80 -0.43 25.96
CA GLN A 180 -3.02 0.75 26.37
C GLN A 180 -3.92 1.97 26.60
N LEU A 181 -4.99 2.10 25.83
CA LEU A 181 -6.01 3.14 25.96
C LEU A 181 -7.09 2.80 27.00
N GLU A 182 -6.95 1.68 27.71
CA GLU A 182 -7.91 1.16 28.68
C GLU A 182 -9.31 0.88 28.10
N ASP A 183 -9.44 0.75 26.76
CA ASP A 183 -10.64 0.27 26.08
C ASP A 183 -10.60 -1.27 25.98
N PHE A 184 -10.92 -1.92 27.08
CA PHE A 184 -10.81 -3.36 27.21
C PHE A 184 -11.84 -4.12 26.39
N ASP A 185 -12.99 -3.53 26.10
CA ASP A 185 -14.04 -4.15 25.27
C ASP A 185 -13.56 -4.25 23.82
N SER A 186 -12.99 -3.16 23.26
CA SER A 186 -12.43 -3.16 21.90
C SER A 186 -11.16 -4.02 21.80
N ALA A 187 -10.38 -4.11 22.88
CA ALA A 187 -9.25 -5.04 22.96
C ALA A 187 -9.71 -6.49 22.87
N GLU A 188 -10.71 -6.87 23.68
CA GLU A 188 -11.29 -8.23 23.66
C GLU A 188 -11.86 -8.59 22.30
N GLU A 189 -12.60 -7.68 21.65
CA GLU A 189 -13.14 -7.87 20.30
C GLU A 189 -12.02 -8.22 19.30
N SER A 190 -10.93 -7.43 19.33
CA SER A 190 -9.79 -7.62 18.41
C SER A 190 -9.12 -8.98 18.61
N TYR A 191 -8.93 -9.40 19.85
CA TYR A 191 -8.35 -10.69 20.18
C TYR A 191 -9.29 -11.86 19.87
N ASN A 192 -10.59 -11.74 20.14
CA ASN A 192 -11.57 -12.76 19.81
C ASN A 192 -11.65 -12.98 18.30
N ARG A 193 -11.59 -11.91 17.50
CA ARG A 193 -11.56 -12.03 16.03
C ARG A 193 -10.36 -12.87 15.54
N LEU A 194 -9.19 -12.75 16.19
CA LEU A 194 -8.04 -13.63 15.93
C LEU A 194 -8.31 -15.07 16.31
N VAL A 195 -8.87 -15.30 17.51
CA VAL A 195 -9.12 -16.65 18.05
C VAL A 195 -10.14 -17.39 17.20
N ASP A 196 -11.19 -16.71 16.75
CA ASP A 196 -12.33 -17.31 16.06
C ASP A 196 -12.04 -17.54 14.57
N ASN A 197 -11.34 -16.60 13.92
CA ASN A 197 -11.21 -16.62 12.47
C ASN A 197 -9.81 -16.99 11.95
N HIS A 198 -8.78 -16.98 12.83
CA HIS A 198 -7.39 -17.17 12.42
C HIS A 198 -6.63 -18.14 13.34
N SER A 199 -7.25 -19.29 13.64
CA SER A 199 -6.77 -20.26 14.63
C SER A 199 -5.35 -20.79 14.38
N GLU A 200 -4.91 -20.81 13.13
CA GLU A 200 -3.58 -21.29 12.70
C GLU A 200 -2.48 -20.24 12.84
N SER A 201 -2.82 -18.97 13.11
CA SER A 201 -1.83 -17.90 13.26
C SER A 201 -1.09 -18.00 14.60
N SER A 202 0.21 -17.74 14.60
CA SER A 202 0.99 -17.61 15.83
C SER A 202 0.47 -16.50 16.75
N TRP A 203 -0.11 -15.45 16.19
CA TRP A 203 -0.71 -14.32 16.92
C TRP A 203 -1.93 -14.74 17.73
N THR A 204 -2.64 -15.80 17.31
CA THR A 204 -3.81 -16.33 18.01
C THR A 204 -3.48 -16.86 19.40
N ASN A 205 -2.32 -17.50 19.57
CA ASN A 205 -1.89 -17.95 20.90
C ASN A 205 -1.57 -16.77 21.83
N LEU A 206 -0.98 -15.73 21.29
CA LEU A 206 -0.71 -14.50 22.03
C LEU A 206 -2.03 -13.80 22.43
N ALA A 207 -3.00 -13.72 21.51
CA ALA A 207 -4.32 -13.16 21.77
C ALA A 207 -5.07 -13.93 22.89
N ARG A 208 -5.07 -15.27 22.86
CA ARG A 208 -5.66 -16.09 23.94
C ARG A 208 -5.01 -15.77 25.30
N ASN A 209 -3.70 -15.65 25.36
CA ASN A 209 -3.01 -15.31 26.59
C ASN A 209 -3.40 -13.91 27.10
N ARG A 210 -3.58 -12.93 26.18
CA ARG A 210 -4.04 -11.59 26.55
C ARG A 210 -5.46 -11.62 27.10
N ILE A 211 -6.40 -12.33 26.46
CA ILE A 211 -7.78 -12.50 26.94
C ILE A 211 -7.78 -13.10 28.36
N ILE A 212 -7.02 -14.18 28.59
CA ILE A 212 -6.90 -14.78 29.93
C ILE A 212 -6.37 -13.77 30.96
N ALA A 213 -5.36 -12.99 30.59
CA ALA A 213 -4.80 -11.98 31.48
C ALA A 213 -5.81 -10.87 31.81
N LEU A 214 -6.60 -10.39 30.83
CA LEU A 214 -7.64 -9.39 31.05
C LEU A 214 -8.77 -9.92 31.93
N LYS A 215 -9.23 -11.15 31.74
CA LYS A 215 -10.20 -11.84 32.62
C LYS A 215 -9.68 -11.99 34.05
N THR A 216 -8.43 -12.41 34.19
CA THR A 216 -7.79 -12.54 35.54
C THR A 216 -7.69 -11.20 36.26
N ARG A 217 -7.50 -10.10 35.53
CA ARG A 217 -7.51 -8.75 36.08
C ARG A 217 -8.92 -8.24 36.40
N GLY A 218 -9.96 -8.92 35.92
CA GLY A 218 -11.36 -8.53 36.11
C GLY A 218 -11.78 -7.29 35.32
N VAL A 219 -11.07 -6.98 34.21
CA VAL A 219 -11.38 -5.81 33.36
C VAL A 219 -12.26 -6.19 32.17
N ILE A 220 -12.43 -7.47 31.88
CA ILE A 220 -13.43 -8.03 30.95
C ILE A 220 -14.18 -9.18 31.62
N SER A 221 -15.39 -9.51 31.10
CA SER A 221 -16.24 -10.56 31.65
C SER A 221 -15.67 -11.97 31.42
N GLU A 222 -16.09 -12.94 32.28
CA GLU A 222 -15.73 -14.35 32.11
C GLU A 222 -16.31 -14.98 30.82
#